data_18544303296bd562d58881b9d1f36fa2
#
_entry.id   18544303296bd562d58881b9d1f36fa2
#
_cell.length_a   1.000
_cell.length_b   1.000
_cell.length_c   1.000
_cell.angle_alpha   90.00
_cell.angle_beta   90.00
_cell.angle_gamma   90.00
#
_symmetry.space_group_name_H-M   'P 1'
#
loop_
_entity.id
_entity.type
_entity.pdbx_description
1 polymer ?
#
loop_
_entity_poly.entity_id
_entity_poly.type
_entity_poly.pdbx_seq_one_letter_code
_entity_poly.pdbx_strand_id
1 'polypeptide(L)'
;MQRIAMFLAILGAGASAVLTGGCKSPPTQSEMAAYDYGPRPENYEKLIRDYLFNKLLDPGSAIVEFKAGPRQLFQQETTLRPLRYGWGVCVWINDKNTRGVYDGPYPMVFFIRDGKIVATNGGPDDNIIGWRYARTGCNELGAPFWTP
;
A
#
# COMPACT_ATOMS: atom_id res chain seq x y z
N MET A 1 -23.18 6.91 78.87
CA MET A 1 -23.76 7.29 77.56
C MET A 1 -22.62 7.35 76.57
N GLN A 2 -22.47 6.27 75.81
CA GLN A 2 -21.32 6.05 74.93
C GLN A 2 -21.81 6.22 73.49
N ARG A 3 -21.29 7.22 72.76
CA ARG A 3 -21.60 7.48 71.36
C ARG A 3 -20.58 6.79 70.49
N ILE A 4 -20.99 5.74 69.79
CA ILE A 4 -20.18 5.03 68.80
C ILE A 4 -20.26 5.78 67.49
N ALA A 5 -19.12 6.28 67.05
CA ALA A 5 -18.98 6.89 65.73
C ALA A 5 -18.66 5.79 64.70
N MET A 6 -19.53 5.62 63.75
CA MET A 6 -19.41 4.61 62.67
C MET A 6 -18.68 5.29 61.49
N PHE A 7 -17.44 4.88 61.21
CA PHE A 7 -16.68 5.30 60.04
C PHE A 7 -17.11 4.44 58.82
N LEU A 8 -17.75 5.07 57.84
CA LEU A 8 -17.99 4.47 56.53
C LEU A 8 -16.70 4.59 55.72
N ALA A 9 -16.05 3.45 55.42
CA ALA A 9 -14.97 3.36 54.43
C ALA A 9 -15.58 3.24 53.06
N ILE A 10 -15.40 4.26 52.21
CA ILE A 10 -15.76 4.24 50.80
C ILE A 10 -14.62 3.59 50.04
N LEU A 11 -14.80 2.34 49.63
CA LEU A 11 -13.90 1.69 48.66
C LEU A 11 -14.16 2.26 47.25
N GLY A 12 -13.28 3.11 46.78
CA GLY A 12 -13.27 3.55 45.39
C GLY A 12 -12.73 2.44 44.49
N ALA A 13 -13.64 1.79 43.74
CA ALA A 13 -13.27 0.88 42.68
C ALA A 13 -12.74 1.68 41.47
N GLY A 14 -11.42 1.81 41.36
CA GLY A 14 -10.77 2.36 40.18
C GLY A 14 -10.92 1.44 38.99
N ALA A 15 -11.78 1.75 38.05
CA ALA A 15 -11.89 1.06 36.77
C ALA A 15 -10.67 1.43 35.93
N SER A 16 -9.65 0.57 35.89
CA SER A 16 -8.51 0.67 34.96
C SER A 16 -9.01 0.32 33.57
N ALA A 17 -9.29 1.35 32.75
CA ALA A 17 -9.53 1.18 31.32
C ALA A 17 -8.23 0.71 30.66
N VAL A 18 -8.12 -0.59 30.37
CA VAL A 18 -7.04 -1.17 29.56
C VAL A 18 -7.31 -0.71 28.13
N LEU A 19 -6.56 0.29 27.67
CA LEU A 19 -6.48 0.66 26.27
C LEU A 19 -5.77 -0.47 25.51
N THR A 20 -6.52 -1.47 25.07
CA THR A 20 -6.03 -2.47 24.12
C THR A 20 -5.87 -1.77 22.78
N GLY A 21 -4.70 -1.20 22.53
CA GLY A 21 -4.26 -0.80 21.20
C GLY A 21 -4.18 -2.05 20.33
N GLY A 22 -5.30 -2.41 19.69
CA GLY A 22 -5.39 -3.58 18.83
C GLY A 22 -4.48 -3.37 17.62
N CYS A 23 -3.37 -4.10 17.53
CA CYS A 23 -2.72 -4.34 16.26
C CYS A 23 -3.76 -4.98 15.34
N LYS A 24 -4.18 -4.28 14.27
CA LYS A 24 -5.07 -4.85 13.27
C LYS A 24 -4.39 -6.08 12.67
N SER A 25 -4.97 -7.24 12.84
CA SER A 25 -4.48 -8.47 12.20
C SER A 25 -4.52 -8.32 10.68
N PRO A 26 -3.61 -8.96 9.94
CA PRO A 26 -3.71 -9.00 8.48
C PRO A 26 -5.10 -9.51 8.06
N PRO A 27 -5.71 -8.95 7.01
CA PRO A 27 -7.03 -9.39 6.58
C PRO A 27 -6.98 -10.85 6.12
N THR A 28 -8.03 -11.57 6.44
CA THR A 28 -8.22 -12.95 5.99
C THR A 28 -8.55 -12.98 4.49
N GLN A 29 -8.37 -14.14 3.86
CA GLN A 29 -8.73 -14.31 2.45
C GLN A 29 -10.21 -14.00 2.18
N SER A 30 -11.10 -14.33 3.12
CA SER A 30 -12.53 -14.03 3.02
C SER A 30 -12.83 -12.52 3.11
N GLU A 31 -12.11 -11.80 3.97
CA GLU A 31 -12.22 -10.34 4.04
C GLU A 31 -11.71 -9.67 2.76
N MET A 32 -10.59 -10.15 2.22
CA MET A 32 -10.07 -9.64 0.94
C MET A 32 -11.02 -9.93 -0.23
N ALA A 33 -11.66 -11.10 -0.24
CA ALA A 33 -12.63 -11.48 -1.28
C ALA A 33 -13.94 -10.68 -1.23
N ALA A 34 -14.26 -10.04 -0.09
CA ALA A 34 -15.43 -9.17 0.06
C ALA A 34 -15.28 -7.80 -0.64
N TYR A 35 -14.07 -7.42 -1.05
CA TYR A 35 -13.84 -6.18 -1.78
C TYR A 35 -14.19 -6.35 -3.26
N ASP A 36 -14.85 -5.35 -3.82
CA ASP A 36 -15.14 -5.30 -5.25
C ASP A 36 -13.91 -4.81 -6.02
N TYR A 37 -13.24 -5.72 -6.70
CA TYR A 37 -12.09 -5.40 -7.55
C TYR A 37 -12.49 -4.93 -8.94
N GLY A 38 -13.78 -5.02 -9.29
CA GLY A 38 -14.24 -4.80 -10.66
C GLY A 38 -13.69 -5.84 -11.65
N PRO A 39 -13.99 -5.68 -12.94
CA PRO A 39 -13.50 -6.59 -13.98
C PRO A 39 -11.97 -6.54 -14.09
N ARG A 40 -11.37 -7.68 -14.43
CA ARG A 40 -9.93 -7.76 -14.69
C ARG A 40 -9.56 -6.87 -15.89
N PRO A 41 -8.60 -5.92 -15.72
CA PRO A 41 -8.24 -5.01 -16.80
C PRO A 41 -7.47 -5.74 -17.91
N GLU A 42 -7.96 -5.66 -19.15
CA GLU A 42 -7.30 -6.25 -20.33
C GLU A 42 -6.21 -5.32 -20.88
N ASN A 43 -6.48 -4.00 -20.90
CA ASN A 43 -5.59 -2.98 -21.47
C ASN A 43 -4.70 -2.30 -20.41
N TYR A 44 -4.32 -3.02 -19.35
CA TYR A 44 -3.58 -2.46 -18.22
C TYR A 44 -2.21 -1.88 -18.62
N GLU A 45 -1.52 -2.47 -19.59
CA GLU A 45 -0.22 -1.97 -20.02
C GLU A 45 -0.33 -0.59 -20.67
N LYS A 46 -1.32 -0.41 -21.55
CA LYS A 46 -1.56 0.91 -22.16
C LYS A 46 -1.92 1.93 -21.10
N LEU A 47 -2.81 1.59 -20.18
CA LEU A 47 -3.24 2.45 -19.09
C LEU A 47 -2.06 2.92 -18.23
N ILE A 48 -1.15 2.00 -17.90
CA ILE A 48 0.05 2.29 -17.11
C ILE A 48 1.04 3.15 -17.92
N ARG A 49 1.26 2.85 -19.20
CA ARG A 49 2.14 3.65 -20.07
C ARG A 49 1.62 5.08 -20.21
N ASP A 50 0.31 5.26 -20.40
CA ASP A 50 -0.32 6.58 -20.48
C ASP A 50 -0.17 7.36 -19.16
N TYR A 51 -0.29 6.68 -18.02
CA TYR A 51 -0.03 7.26 -16.70
C TYR A 51 1.42 7.72 -16.56
N LEU A 52 2.37 6.85 -16.90
CA LEU A 52 3.81 7.15 -16.80
C LEU A 52 4.22 8.27 -17.76
N PHE A 53 3.63 8.34 -18.96
CA PHE A 53 3.88 9.41 -19.91
C PHE A 53 3.61 10.80 -19.31
N ASN A 54 2.63 10.91 -18.43
CA ASN A 54 2.27 12.16 -17.76
C ASN A 54 3.01 12.39 -16.43
N LYS A 55 3.81 11.42 -15.97
CA LYS A 55 4.48 11.47 -14.67
C LYS A 55 5.99 11.55 -14.75
N LEU A 56 6.59 10.92 -15.74
CA LEU A 56 8.04 10.87 -15.89
C LEU A 56 8.56 12.15 -16.56
N LEU A 57 9.79 12.52 -16.23
CA LEU A 57 10.46 13.70 -16.79
C LEU A 57 10.76 13.53 -18.28
N ASP A 58 11.23 12.35 -18.67
CA ASP A 58 11.55 11.97 -20.05
C ASP A 58 10.92 10.61 -20.37
N PRO A 59 9.58 10.59 -20.55
CA PRO A 59 8.86 9.33 -20.74
C PRO A 59 9.27 8.57 -22.01
N GLY A 60 9.79 9.31 -23.03
CA GLY A 60 10.22 8.72 -24.29
C GLY A 60 11.48 7.87 -24.15
N SER A 61 12.32 8.14 -23.16
CA SER A 61 13.54 7.36 -22.89
C SER A 61 13.37 6.33 -21.77
N ALA A 62 12.23 6.32 -21.07
CA ALA A 62 12.02 5.44 -19.94
C ALA A 62 11.94 3.96 -20.37
N ILE A 63 12.67 3.12 -19.67
CA ILE A 63 12.61 1.65 -19.82
C ILE A 63 11.55 1.15 -18.84
N VAL A 64 10.47 0.59 -19.37
CA VAL A 64 9.30 0.13 -18.58
C VAL A 64 9.11 -1.36 -18.80
N GLU A 65 9.30 -2.15 -17.74
CA GLU A 65 9.20 -3.60 -17.76
C GLU A 65 8.05 -4.07 -16.89
N PHE A 66 7.04 -4.72 -17.49
CA PHE A 66 5.94 -5.36 -16.77
C PHE A 66 6.42 -6.69 -16.20
N LYS A 67 6.50 -6.79 -14.88
CA LYS A 67 7.07 -7.97 -14.19
C LYS A 67 6.00 -8.94 -13.69
N ALA A 68 4.84 -8.45 -13.27
CA ALA A 68 3.72 -9.29 -12.82
C ALA A 68 2.38 -8.54 -12.89
N GLY A 69 1.32 -9.30 -13.02
CA GLY A 69 -0.07 -8.83 -12.97
C GLY A 69 -0.82 -9.00 -14.29
N PRO A 70 -2.11 -8.57 -14.36
CA PRO A 70 -2.91 -8.12 -13.22
C PRO A 70 -3.41 -9.29 -12.36
N ARG A 71 -3.22 -9.17 -11.05
CA ARG A 71 -3.74 -10.11 -10.02
C ARG A 71 -4.38 -9.29 -8.90
N GLN A 72 -5.34 -9.88 -8.19
CA GLN A 72 -5.93 -9.22 -7.03
C GLN A 72 -4.87 -8.94 -5.99
N LEU A 73 -4.74 -7.68 -5.58
CA LEU A 73 -3.78 -7.21 -4.59
C LEU A 73 -4.49 -6.36 -3.56
N PHE A 74 -4.17 -6.62 -2.30
CA PHE A 74 -4.71 -5.91 -1.15
C PHE A 74 -3.57 -5.49 -0.23
N GLN A 75 -3.47 -4.19 0.04
CA GLN A 75 -2.52 -3.65 1.01
C GLN A 75 -3.29 -2.95 2.13
N GLN A 76 -3.18 -3.52 3.32
CA GLN A 76 -3.88 -3.05 4.50
C GLN A 76 -3.55 -1.59 4.84
N GLU A 77 -4.53 -0.89 5.38
CA GLU A 77 -4.33 0.42 5.97
C GLU A 77 -3.36 0.36 7.15
N THR A 78 -2.48 1.34 7.21
CA THR A 78 -1.58 1.59 8.33
C THR A 78 -1.65 3.06 8.72
N THR A 79 -1.00 3.45 9.82
CA THR A 79 -0.87 4.87 10.21
C THR A 79 -0.18 5.74 9.15
N LEU A 80 0.58 5.12 8.25
CA LEU A 80 1.39 5.82 7.25
C LEU A 80 0.82 5.74 5.83
N ARG A 81 -0.09 4.80 5.57
CA ARG A 81 -0.68 4.56 4.25
C ARG A 81 -2.14 4.15 4.36
N PRO A 82 -3.03 4.70 3.52
CA PRO A 82 -4.41 4.26 3.44
C PRO A 82 -4.52 2.86 2.85
N LEU A 83 -5.65 2.21 3.09
CA LEU A 83 -6.02 0.97 2.42
C LEU A 83 -5.93 1.12 0.90
N ARG A 84 -5.28 0.16 0.24
CA ARG A 84 -5.19 0.07 -1.21
C ARG A 84 -5.55 -1.33 -1.66
N TYR A 85 -6.44 -1.44 -2.62
CA TYR A 85 -6.81 -2.71 -3.25
C TYR A 85 -7.22 -2.48 -4.70
N GLY A 86 -7.07 -3.52 -5.49
CA GLY A 86 -7.38 -3.49 -6.91
C GLY A 86 -6.67 -4.62 -7.64
N TRP A 87 -6.75 -4.61 -8.95
CA TRP A 87 -5.90 -5.44 -9.80
C TRP A 87 -4.49 -4.86 -9.76
N GLY A 88 -3.60 -5.56 -9.06
CA GLY A 88 -2.21 -5.17 -8.87
C GLY A 88 -1.35 -5.52 -10.07
N VAL A 89 -0.52 -4.57 -10.49
CA VAL A 89 0.50 -4.76 -11.54
C VAL A 89 1.84 -4.27 -11.03
N CYS A 90 2.85 -5.13 -11.07
CA CYS A 90 4.23 -4.76 -10.77
C CYS A 90 4.97 -4.37 -12.04
N VAL A 91 5.58 -3.19 -12.01
CA VAL A 91 6.35 -2.64 -13.11
C VAL A 91 7.70 -2.19 -12.59
N TRP A 92 8.75 -2.50 -13.31
CA TRP A 92 10.08 -1.92 -13.07
C TRP A 92 10.31 -0.82 -14.07
N ILE A 93 10.76 0.32 -13.57
CA ILE A 93 10.97 1.53 -14.36
C ILE A 93 12.40 1.98 -14.17
N ASN A 94 13.08 2.30 -15.28
CA ASN A 94 14.37 2.96 -15.27
C ASN A 94 14.26 4.19 -16.18
N ASP A 95 14.17 5.35 -15.58
CA ASP A 95 14.05 6.63 -16.26
C ASP A 95 15.26 7.54 -15.95
N LYS A 96 15.41 8.58 -16.74
CA LYS A 96 16.46 9.55 -16.52
C LYS A 96 16.08 10.56 -15.44
N ASN A 97 17.03 10.81 -14.55
CA ASN A 97 16.93 11.90 -13.57
C ASN A 97 17.05 13.28 -14.25
N THR A 98 16.99 14.36 -13.46
CA THR A 98 17.10 15.75 -13.93
C THR A 98 18.43 16.08 -14.63
N ARG A 99 19.44 15.22 -14.47
CA ARG A 99 20.77 15.34 -15.14
C ARG A 99 20.84 14.54 -16.44
N GLY A 100 19.75 13.89 -16.84
CA GLY A 100 19.71 13.03 -18.02
C GLY A 100 20.38 11.66 -17.86
N VAL A 101 20.61 11.21 -16.61
CA VAL A 101 21.32 9.97 -16.29
C VAL A 101 20.34 8.94 -15.73
N TYR A 102 20.51 7.67 -16.12
CA TYR A 102 19.80 6.56 -15.51
C TYR A 102 20.42 6.17 -14.18
N ASP A 103 19.65 6.19 -13.10
CA ASP A 103 20.09 5.81 -11.75
C ASP A 103 19.81 4.31 -11.43
N GLY A 104 19.29 3.57 -12.39
CA GLY A 104 18.91 2.18 -12.25
C GLY A 104 17.40 1.98 -12.05
N PRO A 105 16.92 0.72 -12.20
CA PRO A 105 15.49 0.44 -12.13
C PRO A 105 14.96 0.54 -10.69
N TYR A 106 13.70 0.95 -10.58
CA TYR A 106 12.94 0.95 -9.35
C TYR A 106 11.56 0.30 -9.56
N PRO A 107 10.97 -0.30 -8.52
CA PRO A 107 9.67 -0.92 -8.62
C PRO A 107 8.55 0.10 -8.44
N MET A 108 7.47 -0.05 -9.21
CA MET A 108 6.17 0.55 -8.96
C MET A 108 5.08 -0.52 -8.94
N VAL A 109 4.12 -0.34 -8.05
CA VAL A 109 2.89 -1.14 -8.03
C VAL A 109 1.71 -0.24 -8.35
N PHE A 110 0.94 -0.66 -9.33
CA PHE A 110 -0.29 -0.01 -9.75
C PHE A 110 -1.50 -0.80 -9.24
N PHE A 111 -2.50 -0.10 -8.73
CA PHE A 111 -3.79 -0.67 -8.35
C PHE A 111 -4.83 -0.17 -9.33
N ILE A 112 -5.48 -1.10 -10.04
CA ILE A 112 -6.46 -0.80 -11.09
C ILE A 112 -7.83 -1.31 -10.64
N ARG A 113 -8.85 -0.48 -10.76
CA ARG A 113 -10.27 -0.84 -10.61
C ARG A 113 -11.09 -0.13 -11.66
N ASP A 114 -12.08 -0.82 -12.23
CA ASP A 114 -12.99 -0.25 -13.22
C ASP A 114 -12.27 0.49 -14.35
N GLY A 115 -11.17 -0.10 -14.84
CA GLY A 115 -10.36 0.45 -15.91
C GLY A 115 -9.59 1.73 -15.57
N LYS A 116 -9.41 2.06 -14.28
CA LYS A 116 -8.69 3.25 -13.81
C LYS A 116 -7.60 2.88 -12.81
N ILE A 117 -6.47 3.59 -12.84
CA ILE A 117 -5.47 3.54 -11.79
C ILE A 117 -6.02 4.30 -10.58
N VAL A 118 -6.31 3.58 -9.49
CA VAL A 118 -6.88 4.13 -8.26
C VAL A 118 -5.82 4.44 -7.20
N ALA A 119 -4.66 3.81 -7.30
CA ALA A 119 -3.52 4.07 -6.41
C ALA A 119 -2.22 3.56 -7.04
N THR A 120 -1.10 4.09 -6.56
CA THR A 120 0.25 3.61 -6.88
C THR A 120 1.10 3.57 -5.60
N ASN A 121 2.09 2.69 -5.57
CA ASN A 121 3.18 2.72 -4.61
C ASN A 121 4.51 2.71 -5.36
N GLY A 122 5.48 3.47 -4.86
CA GLY A 122 6.75 3.69 -5.53
C GLY A 122 6.68 4.76 -6.61
N GLY A 123 7.77 4.96 -7.29
CA GLY A 123 7.91 5.98 -8.31
C GLY A 123 8.71 7.21 -7.84
N PRO A 124 8.98 8.16 -8.74
CA PRO A 124 9.88 9.28 -8.47
C PRO A 124 9.34 10.24 -7.39
N ASP A 125 8.02 10.37 -7.30
CA ASP A 125 7.36 11.29 -6.36
C ASP A 125 7.07 10.65 -4.99
N ASP A 126 7.39 9.35 -4.80
CA ASP A 126 7.08 8.65 -3.55
C ASP A 126 8.26 8.69 -2.56
N ASN A 127 7.95 8.58 -1.28
CA ASN A 127 8.94 8.53 -0.22
C ASN A 127 9.41 7.08 0.05
N ILE A 128 10.36 6.92 0.98
CA ILE A 128 10.92 5.61 1.36
C ILE A 128 9.85 4.58 1.77
N ILE A 129 8.73 5.05 2.32
CA ILE A 129 7.62 4.19 2.72
C ILE A 129 6.90 3.66 1.50
N GLY A 130 6.59 4.52 0.51
CA GLY A 130 5.99 4.11 -0.74
C GLY A 130 6.86 3.13 -1.52
N TRP A 131 8.16 3.33 -1.51
CA TRP A 131 9.12 2.39 -2.12
C TRP A 131 9.12 1.02 -1.43
N ARG A 132 9.01 0.98 -0.09
CA ARG A 132 8.85 -0.26 0.66
C ARG A 132 7.56 -0.99 0.25
N TYR A 133 6.43 -0.28 0.17
CA TYR A 133 5.15 -0.86 -0.24
C TYR A 133 5.14 -1.32 -1.70
N ALA A 134 5.86 -0.64 -2.60
CA ALA A 134 6.06 -1.11 -3.97
C ALA A 134 6.81 -2.44 -4.01
N ARG A 135 7.92 -2.55 -3.27
CA ARG A 135 8.68 -3.81 -3.17
C ARG A 135 7.84 -4.95 -2.59
N THR A 136 7.11 -4.67 -1.51
CA THR A 136 6.19 -5.66 -0.90
C THR A 136 5.12 -6.10 -1.90
N GLY A 137 4.45 -5.18 -2.56
CA GLY A 137 3.41 -5.50 -3.53
C GLY A 137 3.94 -6.26 -4.75
N CYS A 138 5.11 -5.91 -5.28
CA CYS A 138 5.77 -6.68 -6.32
C CYS A 138 6.07 -8.11 -5.86
N ASN A 139 6.54 -8.27 -4.63
CA ASN A 139 6.82 -9.57 -4.03
C ASN A 139 5.56 -10.44 -3.91
N GLU A 140 4.46 -9.87 -3.42
CA GLU A 140 3.15 -10.52 -3.31
C GLU A 140 2.59 -10.94 -4.68
N LEU A 141 2.89 -10.17 -5.73
CA LEU A 141 2.55 -10.49 -7.10
C LEU A 141 3.46 -11.55 -7.75
N GLY A 142 4.52 -11.98 -7.05
CA GLY A 142 5.47 -12.98 -7.54
C GLY A 142 6.61 -12.41 -8.38
N ALA A 143 6.85 -11.11 -8.32
CA ALA A 143 7.93 -10.41 -9.00
C ALA A 143 8.84 -9.67 -8.00
N PRO A 144 9.61 -10.38 -7.17
CA PRO A 144 10.45 -9.76 -6.17
C PRO A 144 11.48 -8.82 -6.82
N PHE A 145 11.54 -7.60 -6.31
CA PHE A 145 12.53 -6.62 -6.74
C PHE A 145 13.81 -6.77 -5.91
N TRP A 146 14.88 -7.18 -6.56
CA TRP A 146 16.22 -7.24 -5.99
C TRP A 146 17.07 -6.13 -6.61
N THR A 147 17.59 -5.24 -5.78
CA THR A 147 18.72 -4.42 -6.20
C THR A 147 19.96 -5.30 -6.15
N PRO A 148 20.73 -5.40 -7.22
CA PRO A 148 22.03 -6.09 -7.20
C PRO A 148 23.01 -5.47 -6.20
#